data_918f1e87746ee3070f5c2c6340cbe10d
#
_entry.id   918f1e87746ee3070f5c2c6340cbe10d
#
_cell.length_a   1.000
_cell.length_b   1.000
_cell.length_c   1.000
_cell.angle_alpha   90.00
_cell.angle_beta   90.00
_cell.angle_gamma   90.00
#
_symmetry.space_group_name_H-M   'P 1'
#
loop_
_entity.id
_entity.type
_entity.pdbx_description
1 polymer ?
#
loop_
_entity_poly.entity_id
_entity_poly.type
_entity_poly.pdbx_seq_one_letter_code
_entity_poly.pdbx_strand_id
1 'polypeptide(L)'
;MLILSIETSCDETAISLVEATGEFPHATYDILGNALWSQIDVHREYGGVFPMLAKREHVAIIVPMLKKALAESELEAREDSSDISPHLEEEIRTLLYREQTLVDSILEFHKTHGTYAIDLIAVTSGPGLEPALWVGVNFARALALLWNVPIVPVNHMEGHVLASVFDVERDDMLSEITFPTISLLISGGHTELILMKDWGQYEKIGQTRDDAVGEAYDKVARMLGLQYPGGPEIAKRAEKARKEKLREFIKLPTPMLHSGDLDFSFSGLKTAVRYGIEGKTLSETDICAIARDFEDVVTTVLLKKSLAAVEAHGAQTLIVGGGVSANQHLKRTFEATFLTEHPDLTVYFPKPNLSTDNSIMIALAGHAHAASALAPRGADVIRADGNKSLA
;
A
#
# COMPACT_ATOMS: atom_id res chain seq x y z
N MET A 1 18.69 14.26 -4.21
CA MET A 1 17.89 14.46 -2.96
C MET A 1 17.79 13.14 -2.25
N LEU A 2 18.28 13.05 -1.01
CA LEU A 2 18.22 11.83 -0.21
C LEU A 2 16.97 11.85 0.68
N ILE A 3 16.10 10.86 0.48
CA ILE A 3 14.78 10.77 1.11
C ILE A 3 14.77 9.58 2.07
N LEU A 4 14.43 9.84 3.34
CA LEU A 4 14.05 8.80 4.31
C LEU A 4 12.53 8.66 4.26
N SER A 5 12.04 7.48 3.93
CA SER A 5 10.60 7.23 3.85
C SER A 5 10.11 6.22 4.88
N ILE A 6 8.90 6.45 5.40
CA ILE A 6 8.32 5.70 6.53
C ILE A 6 6.90 5.28 6.17
N GLU A 7 6.63 3.98 6.23
CA GLU A 7 5.32 3.37 6.01
C GLU A 7 4.89 2.57 7.23
N THR A 8 3.70 2.91 7.78
CA THR A 8 3.09 2.23 8.93
C THR A 8 1.56 2.23 8.84
N SER A 9 0.99 2.19 7.64
CA SER A 9 -0.46 2.38 7.48
C SER A 9 -1.31 1.19 7.95
N CYS A 10 -0.76 -0.02 7.93
CA CYS A 10 -1.50 -1.24 8.25
C CYS A 10 -0.67 -2.22 9.12
N ASP A 11 -0.16 -3.29 8.55
CA ASP A 11 0.59 -4.34 9.25
C ASP A 11 2.04 -4.50 8.77
N GLU A 12 2.51 -3.62 7.89
CA GLU A 12 3.91 -3.49 7.51
C GLU A 12 4.57 -2.28 8.19
N THR A 13 5.75 -2.51 8.80
CA THR A 13 6.66 -1.44 9.19
C THR A 13 7.78 -1.39 8.17
N ALA A 14 7.81 -0.35 7.34
CA ALA A 14 8.87 -0.21 6.35
C ALA A 14 9.55 1.15 6.42
N ILE A 15 10.87 1.13 6.23
CA ILE A 15 11.72 2.33 6.13
C ILE A 15 12.68 2.12 4.96
N SER A 16 12.77 3.12 4.08
CA SER A 16 13.74 3.12 2.98
C SER A 16 14.51 4.42 2.93
N LEU A 17 15.70 4.32 2.37
CA LEU A 17 16.56 5.42 1.98
C LEU A 17 16.69 5.40 0.46
N VAL A 18 16.19 6.45 -0.18
CA VAL A 18 16.11 6.56 -1.63
C VAL A 18 16.77 7.86 -2.07
N GLU A 19 17.73 7.78 -2.97
CA GLU A 19 18.32 8.95 -3.59
C GLU A 19 17.61 9.24 -4.91
N ALA A 20 16.93 10.39 -4.97
CA ALA A 20 16.28 10.91 -6.18
C ALA A 20 17.21 11.89 -6.89
N THR A 21 17.53 11.61 -8.15
CA THR A 21 18.34 12.47 -9.01
C THR A 21 17.51 12.99 -10.18
N GLY A 22 17.35 14.28 -10.27
CA GLY A 22 16.49 14.96 -11.25
C GLY A 22 15.20 15.51 -10.64
N GLU A 23 14.26 15.91 -11.48
CA GLU A 23 12.97 16.46 -11.08
C GLU A 23 11.85 15.45 -11.38
N PHE A 24 10.88 15.36 -10.48
CA PHE A 24 9.67 14.58 -10.72
C PHE A 24 8.90 15.10 -11.96
N PRO A 25 8.39 14.24 -12.84
CA PRO A 25 8.35 12.77 -12.78
C PRO A 25 9.54 12.05 -13.49
N HIS A 26 10.55 12.77 -13.97
CA HIS A 26 11.64 12.23 -14.80
C HIS A 26 12.93 11.97 -14.01
N ALA A 27 12.84 11.87 -12.69
CA ALA A 27 13.98 11.55 -11.83
C ALA A 27 14.33 10.06 -11.88
N THR A 28 15.59 9.74 -11.61
CA THR A 28 16.04 8.39 -11.26
C THR A 28 16.03 8.20 -9.74
N TYR A 29 15.82 6.97 -9.27
CA TYR A 29 15.65 6.66 -7.85
C TYR A 29 16.54 5.47 -7.45
N ASP A 30 17.65 5.75 -6.82
CA ASP A 30 18.55 4.72 -6.28
C ASP A 30 18.10 4.32 -4.88
N ILE A 31 17.77 3.04 -4.69
CA ILE A 31 17.35 2.49 -3.39
C ILE A 31 18.60 2.11 -2.61
N LEU A 32 19.05 2.97 -1.69
CA LEU A 32 20.26 2.78 -0.91
C LEU A 32 20.07 1.83 0.26
N GLY A 33 18.87 1.81 0.87
CA GLY A 33 18.52 0.93 1.96
C GLY A 33 17.01 0.70 2.02
N ASN A 34 16.60 -0.54 2.32
CA ASN A 34 15.19 -0.91 2.35
C ASN A 34 14.93 -1.98 3.42
N ALA A 35 14.31 -1.58 4.50
CA ALA A 35 13.95 -2.46 5.61
C ALA A 35 12.44 -2.58 5.74
N LEU A 36 11.95 -3.80 5.65
CA LEU A 36 10.53 -4.12 5.81
C LEU A 36 10.38 -5.24 6.85
N TRP A 37 9.41 -5.09 7.72
CA TRP A 37 8.94 -6.12 8.65
C TRP A 37 7.42 -6.21 8.61
N SER A 38 6.90 -7.41 8.33
CA SER A 38 5.46 -7.66 8.24
C SER A 38 4.95 -8.33 9.51
N GLN A 39 3.79 -7.89 9.96
CA GLN A 39 3.08 -8.40 11.14
C GLN A 39 2.13 -9.55 10.78
N ILE A 40 2.14 -10.07 9.54
CA ILE A 40 1.22 -11.12 9.08
C ILE A 40 1.17 -12.30 10.05
N ASP A 41 2.33 -12.77 10.52
CA ASP A 41 2.41 -13.93 11.42
C ASP A 41 1.74 -13.65 12.77
N VAL A 42 1.88 -12.43 13.28
CA VAL A 42 1.25 -11.98 14.53
C VAL A 42 -0.28 -11.90 14.35
N HIS A 43 -0.75 -11.39 13.23
CA HIS A 43 -2.18 -11.21 12.95
C HIS A 43 -2.90 -12.48 12.47
N ARG A 44 -2.14 -13.47 12.01
CA ARG A 44 -2.69 -14.76 11.52
C ARG A 44 -3.51 -15.47 12.59
N GLU A 45 -3.06 -15.45 13.85
CA GLU A 45 -3.78 -16.07 14.97
C GLU A 45 -5.17 -15.44 15.22
N TYR A 46 -5.31 -14.17 14.84
CA TYR A 46 -6.57 -13.42 15.01
C TYR A 46 -7.44 -13.43 13.74
N GLY A 47 -6.92 -13.94 12.64
CA GLY A 47 -7.62 -14.00 11.36
C GLY A 47 -7.87 -12.63 10.71
N GLY A 48 -7.04 -11.65 10.98
CA GLY A 48 -7.07 -10.29 10.41
C GLY A 48 -6.35 -9.28 11.28
N VAL A 49 -6.13 -8.08 10.76
CA VAL A 49 -5.35 -7.03 11.44
C VAL A 49 -6.15 -6.42 12.60
N PHE A 50 -5.52 -6.37 13.78
CA PHE A 50 -6.05 -5.68 14.97
C PHE A 50 -5.32 -4.35 15.17
N PRO A 51 -5.99 -3.19 15.06
CA PRO A 51 -5.33 -1.87 15.04
C PRO A 51 -4.44 -1.57 16.23
N MET A 52 -4.86 -1.95 17.45
CA MET A 52 -4.07 -1.72 18.64
C MET A 52 -2.87 -2.65 18.79
N LEU A 53 -2.97 -3.86 18.25
CA LEU A 53 -1.85 -4.79 18.16
C LEU A 53 -0.85 -4.28 17.11
N ALA A 54 -1.32 -3.89 15.93
CA ALA A 54 -0.49 -3.30 14.89
C ALA A 54 0.28 -2.08 15.42
N LYS A 55 -0.41 -1.15 16.11
CA LYS A 55 0.25 -0.02 16.78
C LYS A 55 1.40 -0.45 17.67
N ARG A 56 1.18 -1.44 18.54
CA ARG A 56 2.20 -1.91 19.49
C ARG A 56 3.42 -2.49 18.79
N GLU A 57 3.20 -3.27 17.75
CA GLU A 57 4.26 -3.89 16.96
C GLU A 57 5.06 -2.82 16.19
N HIS A 58 4.41 -1.82 15.59
CA HIS A 58 5.12 -0.68 14.98
C HIS A 58 6.03 0.04 15.98
N VAL A 59 5.54 0.35 17.17
CA VAL A 59 6.33 0.99 18.24
C VAL A 59 7.60 0.19 18.58
N ALA A 60 7.48 -1.14 18.63
CA ALA A 60 8.60 -2.02 18.96
C ALA A 60 9.66 -2.11 17.84
N ILE A 61 9.23 -2.05 16.56
CA ILE A 61 10.07 -2.43 15.42
C ILE A 61 10.59 -1.25 14.62
N ILE A 62 9.98 -0.06 14.71
CA ILE A 62 10.31 1.06 13.81
C ILE A 62 11.76 1.53 13.94
N VAL A 63 12.32 1.61 15.16
CA VAL A 63 13.74 1.96 15.36
C VAL A 63 14.68 0.85 14.87
N PRO A 64 14.46 -0.44 15.14
CA PRO A 64 15.17 -1.53 14.49
C PRO A 64 15.15 -1.46 12.95
N MET A 65 14.02 -1.11 12.32
CA MET A 65 13.93 -0.95 10.87
C MET A 65 14.73 0.26 10.38
N LEU A 66 14.71 1.38 11.10
CA LEU A 66 15.57 2.51 10.78
C LEU A 66 17.06 2.12 10.80
N LYS A 67 17.51 1.43 11.86
CA LYS A 67 18.89 0.95 11.97
C LYS A 67 19.28 0.04 10.81
N LYS A 68 18.39 -0.86 10.42
CA LYS A 68 18.61 -1.79 9.31
C LYS A 68 18.74 -1.05 7.99
N ALA A 69 17.80 -0.13 7.67
CA ALA A 69 17.84 0.65 6.44
C ALA A 69 19.11 1.51 6.33
N LEU A 70 19.51 2.15 7.43
CA LEU A 70 20.76 2.94 7.48
C LEU A 70 22.00 2.05 7.31
N ALA A 71 22.04 0.87 7.90
CA ALA A 71 23.14 -0.05 7.73
C ALA A 71 23.27 -0.57 6.28
N GLU A 72 22.14 -0.80 5.60
CA GLU A 72 22.12 -1.20 4.19
C GLU A 72 22.55 -0.06 3.25
N SER A 73 22.28 1.19 3.61
CA SER A 73 22.60 2.36 2.79
C SER A 73 24.07 2.77 2.82
N GLU A 74 24.86 2.22 3.74
CA GLU A 74 26.26 2.59 3.97
C GLU A 74 26.48 4.10 4.24
N LEU A 75 25.43 4.84 4.60
CA LEU A 75 25.53 6.25 4.94
C LEU A 75 26.26 6.44 6.28
N GLU A 76 27.20 7.36 6.28
CA GLU A 76 27.91 7.74 7.50
C GLU A 76 27.14 8.80 8.30
N ALA A 77 27.14 8.65 9.60
CA ALA A 77 26.59 9.67 10.50
C ALA A 77 27.50 10.91 10.50
N ARG A 78 26.92 12.09 10.72
CA ARG A 78 27.66 13.34 10.88
C ARG A 78 28.43 13.31 12.20
N GLU A 79 29.69 13.73 12.19
CA GLU A 79 30.61 13.66 13.36
C GLU A 79 30.18 14.52 14.56
N ASP A 80 29.29 15.51 14.39
CA ASP A 80 29.11 16.61 15.34
C ASP A 80 27.78 16.61 16.12
N SER A 81 27.01 15.52 16.17
CA SER A 81 25.60 15.72 16.48
C SER A 81 24.90 14.66 17.33
N SER A 82 25.57 14.10 18.34
CA SER A 82 24.92 13.21 19.32
C SER A 82 24.31 13.95 20.53
N ASP A 83 24.66 15.23 20.72
CA ASP A 83 24.19 16.01 21.86
C ASP A 83 22.77 16.55 21.64
N ILE A 84 21.86 16.20 22.53
CA ILE A 84 20.48 16.68 22.54
C ILE A 84 20.35 17.76 23.63
N SER A 85 19.87 18.94 23.27
CA SER A 85 19.56 19.96 24.28
C SER A 85 18.43 19.49 25.20
N PRO A 86 18.43 19.85 26.48
CA PRO A 86 17.34 19.49 27.42
C PRO A 86 15.95 19.93 26.93
N HIS A 87 15.87 21.03 26.21
CA HIS A 87 14.63 21.52 25.62
C HIS A 87 14.14 20.63 24.48
N LEU A 88 15.03 20.19 23.59
CA LEU A 88 14.67 19.28 22.49
C LEU A 88 14.28 17.90 23.02
N GLU A 89 14.98 17.39 24.04
CA GLU A 89 14.60 16.12 24.67
C GLU A 89 13.19 16.19 25.27
N GLU A 90 12.84 17.29 25.95
CA GLU A 90 11.49 17.48 26.50
C GLU A 90 10.42 17.62 25.41
N GLU A 91 10.76 18.28 24.30
CA GLU A 91 9.88 18.40 23.13
C GLU A 91 9.58 17.00 22.54
N ILE A 92 10.60 16.14 22.39
CA ILE A 92 10.44 14.74 21.92
C ILE A 92 9.61 13.90 22.89
N ARG A 93 9.89 14.02 24.22
CA ARG A 93 9.12 13.32 25.24
C ARG A 93 7.64 13.73 25.26
N THR A 94 7.38 15.00 25.03
CA THR A 94 6.00 15.53 24.91
C THR A 94 5.33 15.02 23.64
N LEU A 95 6.02 15.01 22.50
CA LEU A 95 5.49 14.51 21.22
C LEU A 95 5.09 13.04 21.32
N LEU A 96 5.94 12.23 21.95
CA LEU A 96 5.80 10.77 22.03
C LEU A 96 5.25 10.31 23.39
N TYR A 97 4.53 11.15 24.13
CA TYR A 97 4.11 10.86 25.52
C TYR A 97 3.29 9.57 25.68
N ARG A 98 2.60 9.14 24.59
CA ARG A 98 1.79 7.91 24.57
C ARG A 98 2.60 6.65 24.28
N GLU A 99 3.82 6.79 23.76
CA GLU A 99 4.71 5.71 23.31
C GLU A 99 6.08 5.78 24.03
N GLN A 100 6.08 5.65 25.36
CA GLN A 100 7.29 5.85 26.19
C GLN A 100 8.49 4.97 25.75
N THR A 101 8.24 3.73 25.33
CA THR A 101 9.30 2.85 24.83
C THR A 101 9.92 3.36 23.53
N LEU A 102 9.13 4.03 22.68
CA LEU A 102 9.62 4.66 21.47
C LEU A 102 10.48 5.89 21.77
N VAL A 103 10.08 6.68 22.81
CA VAL A 103 10.90 7.81 23.29
C VAL A 103 12.30 7.36 23.65
N ASP A 104 12.40 6.35 24.52
CA ASP A 104 13.71 5.89 25.00
C ASP A 104 14.55 5.31 23.84
N SER A 105 13.90 4.54 22.96
CA SER A 105 14.58 3.92 21.79
C SER A 105 15.11 4.96 20.79
N ILE A 106 14.35 6.03 20.50
CA ILE A 106 14.79 7.05 19.53
C ILE A 106 15.88 7.96 20.12
N LEU A 107 15.78 8.31 21.41
CA LEU A 107 16.80 9.11 22.07
C LEU A 107 18.11 8.34 22.23
N GLU A 108 18.06 7.05 22.59
CA GLU A 108 19.22 6.18 22.63
C GLU A 108 19.83 6.02 21.24
N PHE A 109 19.00 5.80 20.21
CA PHE A 109 19.47 5.72 18.83
C PHE A 109 20.24 6.99 18.44
N HIS A 110 19.66 8.17 18.67
CA HIS A 110 20.31 9.43 18.33
C HIS A 110 21.64 9.63 19.08
N LYS A 111 21.68 9.34 20.39
CA LYS A 111 22.91 9.43 21.20
C LYS A 111 24.02 8.51 20.70
N THR A 112 23.68 7.35 20.15
CA THR A 112 24.66 6.33 19.71
C THR A 112 25.05 6.45 18.26
N HIS A 113 24.19 6.96 17.38
CA HIS A 113 24.39 7.00 15.94
C HIS A 113 24.45 8.45 15.37
N GLY A 114 24.03 9.47 16.16
CA GLY A 114 24.07 10.85 15.69
C GLY A 114 22.99 11.17 14.64
N THR A 115 23.30 12.10 13.73
CA THR A 115 22.46 12.54 12.63
C THR A 115 23.00 12.06 11.28
N TYR A 116 22.13 11.99 10.29
CA TYR A 116 22.48 11.64 8.92
C TYR A 116 22.15 12.78 7.95
N ALA A 117 22.86 12.83 6.82
CA ALA A 117 22.66 13.84 5.80
C ALA A 117 21.43 13.54 4.93
N ILE A 118 20.26 13.54 5.52
CA ILE A 118 18.96 13.37 4.85
C ILE A 118 18.43 14.71 4.42
N ASP A 119 17.88 14.81 3.20
CA ASP A 119 17.30 16.06 2.68
C ASP A 119 15.80 16.17 2.98
N LEU A 120 15.08 15.04 3.06
CA LEU A 120 13.65 14.99 3.22
C LEU A 120 13.22 13.73 4.00
N ILE A 121 12.25 13.86 4.91
CA ILE A 121 11.54 12.74 5.51
C ILE A 121 10.14 12.67 4.89
N ALA A 122 9.81 11.56 4.24
CA ALA A 122 8.48 11.28 3.72
C ALA A 122 7.75 10.28 4.64
N VAL A 123 6.51 10.56 5.02
CA VAL A 123 5.76 9.67 5.91
C VAL A 123 4.32 9.50 5.47
N THR A 124 3.82 8.29 5.50
CA THR A 124 2.42 8.00 5.26
C THR A 124 1.55 8.64 6.35
N SER A 125 0.64 9.51 5.93
CA SER A 125 -0.31 10.17 6.83
C SER A 125 -1.74 9.65 6.68
N GLY A 126 -1.99 8.78 5.71
CA GLY A 126 -3.27 8.11 5.43
C GLY A 126 -3.45 7.83 3.93
N PRO A 127 -4.49 7.06 3.59
CA PRO A 127 -5.37 6.30 4.49
C PRO A 127 -4.70 5.11 5.16
N GLY A 128 -5.38 4.48 6.16
CA GLY A 128 -4.88 3.32 6.87
C GLY A 128 -5.46 3.18 8.28
N LEU A 129 -4.84 2.36 9.10
CA LEU A 129 -5.20 2.21 10.51
C LEU A 129 -4.70 3.43 11.31
N GLU A 130 -5.60 4.29 11.74
CA GLU A 130 -5.23 5.55 12.40
C GLU A 130 -4.25 5.37 13.58
N PRO A 131 -4.41 4.37 14.50
CA PRO A 131 -3.44 4.14 15.55
C PRO A 131 -2.04 3.76 15.06
N ALA A 132 -1.92 3.06 13.94
CA ALA A 132 -0.67 2.67 13.31
C ALA A 132 -0.01 3.85 12.58
N LEU A 133 -0.79 4.61 11.81
CA LEU A 133 -0.35 5.85 11.15
C LEU A 133 0.25 6.85 12.13
N TRP A 134 -0.35 7.02 13.32
CA TRP A 134 0.17 7.92 14.33
C TRP A 134 1.56 7.52 14.82
N VAL A 135 1.92 6.25 14.83
CA VAL A 135 3.28 5.82 15.19
C VAL A 135 4.29 6.36 14.17
N GLY A 136 4.03 6.13 12.87
CA GLY A 136 4.89 6.61 11.78
C GLY A 136 5.00 8.13 11.76
N VAL A 137 3.86 8.84 11.81
CA VAL A 137 3.80 10.31 11.81
C VAL A 137 4.58 10.92 12.99
N ASN A 138 4.36 10.41 14.21
CA ASN A 138 5.06 10.94 15.39
C ASN A 138 6.55 10.59 15.39
N PHE A 139 6.91 9.38 14.90
CA PHE A 139 8.30 8.99 14.71
C PHE A 139 9.01 9.87 13.69
N ALA A 140 8.40 10.11 12.54
CA ALA A 140 8.93 11.00 11.50
C ALA A 140 9.13 12.44 12.03
N ARG A 141 8.16 12.95 12.79
CA ARG A 141 8.25 14.28 13.42
C ARG A 141 9.39 14.35 14.44
N ALA A 142 9.58 13.30 15.25
CA ALA A 142 10.69 13.22 16.19
C ALA A 142 12.05 13.21 15.48
N LEU A 143 12.20 12.44 14.41
CA LEU A 143 13.40 12.44 13.56
C LEU A 143 13.63 13.80 12.90
N ALA A 144 12.58 14.42 12.36
CA ALA A 144 12.65 15.73 11.74
C ALA A 144 13.18 16.80 12.73
N LEU A 145 12.74 16.76 14.00
CA LEU A 145 13.25 17.64 15.05
C LEU A 145 14.70 17.33 15.43
N LEU A 146 15.05 16.05 15.62
CA LEU A 146 16.39 15.61 16.00
C LEU A 146 17.44 15.91 14.93
N TRP A 147 17.09 15.71 13.65
CA TRP A 147 18.02 15.86 12.53
C TRP A 147 17.92 17.20 11.82
N ASN A 148 16.93 18.03 12.20
CA ASN A 148 16.61 19.29 11.55
C ASN A 148 16.36 19.14 10.04
N VAL A 149 15.54 18.14 9.67
CA VAL A 149 15.22 17.77 8.30
C VAL A 149 13.74 18.06 8.01
N PRO A 150 13.40 18.68 6.85
CA PRO A 150 12.02 18.89 6.47
C PRO A 150 11.25 17.56 6.30
N ILE A 151 9.92 17.63 6.50
CA ILE A 151 9.05 16.46 6.45
C ILE A 151 7.86 16.71 5.52
N VAL A 152 7.48 15.70 4.75
CA VAL A 152 6.30 15.72 3.88
C VAL A 152 5.35 14.57 4.21
N PRO A 153 4.06 14.87 4.51
CA PRO A 153 3.03 13.84 4.66
C PRO A 153 2.51 13.40 3.30
N VAL A 154 2.56 12.11 3.02
CA VAL A 154 2.09 11.54 1.74
C VAL A 154 0.81 10.74 1.90
N ASN A 155 0.10 10.58 0.78
CA ASN A 155 -1.05 9.70 0.68
C ASN A 155 -0.57 8.28 0.29
N HIS A 156 -0.96 7.28 1.10
CA HIS A 156 -0.62 5.88 0.88
C HIS A 156 -1.06 5.35 -0.50
N MET A 157 -2.26 5.74 -0.94
CA MET A 157 -2.79 5.29 -2.24
C MET A 157 -2.05 5.91 -3.42
N GLU A 158 -1.54 7.15 -3.28
CA GLU A 158 -0.66 7.76 -4.27
C GLU A 158 0.67 6.99 -4.37
N GLY A 159 1.19 6.53 -3.23
CA GLY A 159 2.33 5.62 -3.22
C GLY A 159 2.09 4.39 -4.10
N HIS A 160 0.95 3.74 -3.98
CA HIS A 160 0.60 2.59 -4.83
C HIS A 160 0.48 2.93 -6.32
N VAL A 161 -0.02 4.11 -6.67
CA VAL A 161 -0.03 4.60 -8.07
C VAL A 161 1.40 4.66 -8.60
N LEU A 162 2.29 5.34 -7.87
CA LEU A 162 3.68 5.55 -8.29
C LEU A 162 4.48 4.24 -8.32
N ALA A 163 4.29 3.36 -7.33
CA ALA A 163 4.91 2.03 -7.31
C ALA A 163 4.52 1.16 -8.52
N SER A 164 3.31 1.36 -9.05
CA SER A 164 2.82 0.57 -10.19
C SER A 164 3.47 0.97 -11.50
N VAL A 165 3.99 2.19 -11.60
CA VAL A 165 4.69 2.69 -12.78
C VAL A 165 6.21 2.81 -12.57
N PHE A 166 6.71 2.47 -11.39
CA PHE A 166 8.14 2.48 -11.11
C PHE A 166 8.82 1.23 -11.67
N ASP A 167 9.81 1.42 -12.56
CA ASP A 167 10.53 0.34 -13.23
C ASP A 167 11.95 0.18 -12.69
N VAL A 168 12.08 -0.60 -11.62
CA VAL A 168 13.37 -0.96 -10.96
C VAL A 168 14.26 -1.88 -11.80
N GLU A 169 13.77 -2.44 -12.91
CA GLU A 169 14.53 -3.40 -13.71
C GLU A 169 15.18 -2.75 -14.94
N ARG A 170 14.73 -1.57 -15.30
CA ARG A 170 15.11 -0.95 -16.56
C ARG A 170 16.01 0.28 -16.36
N ASP A 171 15.53 1.29 -15.64
CA ASP A 171 16.27 2.55 -15.51
C ASP A 171 16.07 3.21 -14.14
N ASP A 172 15.48 2.51 -13.15
CA ASP A 172 15.12 3.06 -11.83
C ASP A 172 14.34 4.38 -11.91
N MET A 173 13.42 4.46 -12.88
CA MET A 173 12.61 5.64 -13.18
C MET A 173 11.11 5.29 -13.18
N LEU A 174 10.28 6.33 -13.13
CA LEU A 174 8.85 6.16 -13.43
C LEU A 174 8.68 5.96 -14.94
N SER A 175 7.85 4.98 -15.33
CA SER A 175 7.45 4.79 -16.72
C SER A 175 6.66 5.99 -17.21
N GLU A 176 6.81 6.34 -18.48
CA GLU A 176 6.00 7.38 -19.10
C GLU A 176 4.53 6.95 -19.15
N ILE A 177 3.65 7.81 -18.67
CA ILE A 177 2.19 7.61 -18.75
C ILE A 177 1.57 8.68 -19.62
N THR A 178 0.47 8.33 -20.26
CA THR A 178 -0.31 9.27 -21.08
C THR A 178 -1.63 9.57 -20.41
N PHE A 179 -1.89 10.85 -20.16
CA PHE A 179 -3.15 11.31 -19.59
C PHE A 179 -4.24 11.50 -20.68
N PRO A 180 -5.55 11.35 -20.34
CA PRO A 180 -6.02 10.93 -19.04
C PRO A 180 -5.68 9.48 -18.72
N THR A 181 -5.41 9.19 -17.45
CA THR A 181 -5.06 7.88 -16.93
C THR A 181 -6.15 7.42 -15.95
N ILE A 182 -6.51 6.14 -16.00
CA ILE A 182 -7.35 5.51 -14.96
C ILE A 182 -6.45 4.71 -14.02
N SER A 183 -6.63 4.89 -12.70
CA SER A 183 -6.00 4.04 -11.69
C SER A 183 -7.06 3.21 -10.98
N LEU A 184 -6.94 1.87 -11.05
CA LEU A 184 -7.68 0.92 -10.23
C LEU A 184 -6.85 0.59 -9.00
N LEU A 185 -7.27 1.07 -7.84
CA LEU A 185 -6.59 0.88 -6.57
C LEU A 185 -7.33 -0.17 -5.74
N ILE A 186 -6.70 -1.33 -5.52
CA ILE A 186 -7.31 -2.52 -4.90
C ILE A 186 -6.43 -3.08 -3.78
N SER A 187 -6.90 -2.95 -2.55
CA SER A 187 -6.18 -3.39 -1.35
C SER A 187 -7.10 -4.08 -0.35
N GLY A 188 -6.60 -4.39 0.84
CA GLY A 188 -7.41 -4.89 1.96
C GLY A 188 -8.51 -3.92 2.38
N GLY A 189 -8.26 -2.60 2.32
CA GLY A 189 -9.18 -1.55 2.77
C GLY A 189 -9.83 -0.74 1.65
N HIS A 190 -9.33 -0.81 0.42
CA HIS A 190 -9.77 0.07 -0.67
C HIS A 190 -10.11 -0.69 -1.95
N THR A 191 -11.12 -0.20 -2.64
CA THR A 191 -11.43 -0.56 -4.03
C THR A 191 -11.97 0.69 -4.69
N GLU A 192 -11.14 1.36 -5.47
CA GLU A 192 -11.42 2.68 -6.04
C GLU A 192 -10.96 2.77 -7.49
N LEU A 193 -11.72 3.51 -8.30
CA LEU A 193 -11.32 3.98 -9.62
C LEU A 193 -11.05 5.49 -9.54
N ILE A 194 -9.86 5.86 -9.92
CA ILE A 194 -9.37 7.25 -9.90
C ILE A 194 -9.06 7.69 -11.33
N LEU A 195 -9.62 8.79 -11.74
CA LEU A 195 -9.23 9.50 -12.95
C LEU A 195 -8.08 10.46 -12.63
N MET A 196 -6.98 10.31 -13.34
CA MET A 196 -5.84 11.22 -13.28
C MET A 196 -5.81 12.05 -14.55
N LYS A 197 -5.95 13.37 -14.41
CA LYS A 197 -5.88 14.34 -15.52
C LYS A 197 -4.44 14.84 -15.73
N ASP A 198 -3.64 14.78 -14.69
CA ASP A 198 -2.22 15.06 -14.62
C ASP A 198 -1.67 14.48 -13.31
N TRP A 199 -0.35 14.50 -13.10
CA TRP A 199 0.24 14.18 -11.81
C TRP A 199 -0.31 15.09 -10.70
N GLY A 200 -0.72 14.49 -9.58
CA GLY A 200 -1.32 15.22 -8.45
C GLY A 200 -2.75 15.73 -8.70
N GLN A 201 -3.36 15.44 -9.85
CA GLN A 201 -4.74 15.81 -10.16
C GLN A 201 -5.63 14.56 -10.22
N TYR A 202 -6.20 14.21 -9.09
CA TYR A 202 -6.98 13.00 -8.88
C TYR A 202 -8.47 13.30 -8.73
N GLU A 203 -9.31 12.47 -9.36
CA GLU A 203 -10.76 12.52 -9.23
C GLU A 203 -11.29 11.09 -9.01
N LYS A 204 -11.97 10.84 -7.89
CA LYS A 204 -12.58 9.55 -7.62
C LYS A 204 -13.85 9.39 -8.45
N ILE A 205 -13.84 8.44 -9.39
CA ILE A 205 -14.95 8.19 -10.33
C ILE A 205 -15.74 6.92 -9.98
N GLY A 206 -15.25 6.10 -9.06
CA GLY A 206 -15.93 4.92 -8.55
C GLY A 206 -15.24 4.38 -7.30
N GLN A 207 -16.02 3.73 -6.44
CA GLN A 207 -15.51 3.10 -5.22
C GLN A 207 -16.40 1.95 -4.78
N THR A 208 -15.91 1.11 -3.86
CA THR A 208 -16.77 0.12 -3.23
C THR A 208 -17.78 0.80 -2.31
N ARG A 209 -19.03 0.28 -2.31
CA ARG A 209 -20.11 0.71 -1.41
C ARG A 209 -20.17 -0.10 -0.13
N ASP A 210 -19.38 -1.15 -0.03
CA ASP A 210 -19.36 -2.06 1.12
C ASP A 210 -17.93 -2.61 1.33
N ASP A 211 -17.74 -3.94 1.34
CA ASP A 211 -16.45 -4.55 1.55
C ASP A 211 -15.45 -4.15 0.43
N ALA A 212 -14.22 -3.83 0.79
CA ALA A 212 -13.13 -3.78 -0.17
C ALA A 212 -12.86 -5.18 -0.76
N VAL A 213 -12.28 -5.22 -1.96
CA VAL A 213 -12.04 -6.50 -2.63
C VAL A 213 -11.11 -7.43 -1.84
N GLY A 214 -10.04 -6.91 -1.24
CA GLY A 214 -9.14 -7.70 -0.40
C GLY A 214 -9.83 -8.22 0.86
N GLU A 215 -10.67 -7.40 1.50
CA GLU A 215 -11.50 -7.82 2.62
C GLU A 215 -12.48 -8.95 2.22
N ALA A 216 -13.03 -8.89 1.01
CA ALA A 216 -13.88 -9.96 0.48
C ALA A 216 -13.10 -11.28 0.31
N TYR A 217 -11.86 -11.23 -0.19
CA TYR A 217 -10.96 -12.39 -0.25
C TYR A 217 -10.73 -12.99 1.14
N ASP A 218 -10.40 -12.18 2.14
CA ASP A 218 -10.14 -12.64 3.51
C ASP A 218 -11.38 -13.26 4.15
N LYS A 219 -12.55 -12.66 3.94
CA LYS A 219 -13.83 -13.18 4.45
C LYS A 219 -14.20 -14.53 3.82
N VAL A 220 -14.02 -14.68 2.51
CA VAL A 220 -14.28 -15.95 1.80
C VAL A 220 -13.26 -16.99 2.19
N ALA A 221 -11.98 -16.67 2.27
CA ALA A 221 -10.93 -17.57 2.74
C ALA A 221 -11.26 -18.13 4.12
N ARG A 222 -11.65 -17.28 5.07
CA ARG A 222 -12.06 -17.69 6.43
C ARG A 222 -13.24 -18.65 6.42
N MET A 223 -14.24 -18.45 5.55
CA MET A 223 -15.39 -19.37 5.41
C MET A 223 -14.98 -20.73 4.87
N LEU A 224 -13.94 -20.78 4.03
CA LEU A 224 -13.37 -22.01 3.49
C LEU A 224 -12.35 -22.68 4.44
N GLY A 225 -12.15 -22.13 5.64
CA GLY A 225 -11.18 -22.65 6.62
C GLY A 225 -9.72 -22.39 6.24
N LEU A 226 -9.46 -21.38 5.38
CA LEU A 226 -8.12 -21.02 4.93
C LEU A 226 -7.49 -19.98 5.88
N GLN A 227 -6.17 -19.93 5.87
CA GLN A 227 -5.41 -19.02 6.74
C GLN A 227 -5.45 -17.57 6.22
N TYR A 228 -5.21 -16.64 7.13
CA TYR A 228 -4.91 -15.24 6.81
C TYR A 228 -3.43 -15.09 6.39
N PRO A 229 -3.12 -14.25 5.38
CA PRO A 229 -4.03 -13.48 4.52
C PRO A 229 -4.75 -14.35 3.48
N GLY A 230 -6.03 -14.08 3.26
CA GLY A 230 -6.90 -14.91 2.44
C GLY A 230 -6.63 -14.82 0.93
N GLY A 231 -6.18 -13.65 0.45
CA GLY A 231 -5.90 -13.41 -0.98
C GLY A 231 -4.96 -14.46 -1.59
N PRO A 232 -3.73 -14.63 -1.06
CA PRO A 232 -2.79 -15.65 -1.55
C PRO A 232 -3.32 -17.08 -1.44
N GLU A 233 -4.05 -17.39 -0.39
CA GLU A 233 -4.62 -18.74 -0.17
C GLU A 233 -5.72 -19.07 -1.19
N ILE A 234 -6.60 -18.12 -1.51
CA ILE A 234 -7.61 -18.25 -2.56
C ILE A 234 -6.93 -18.38 -3.92
N ALA A 235 -5.99 -17.49 -4.26
CA ALA A 235 -5.29 -17.50 -5.54
C ALA A 235 -4.58 -18.84 -5.80
N LYS A 236 -3.89 -19.39 -4.79
CA LYS A 236 -3.22 -20.70 -4.87
C LYS A 236 -4.19 -21.83 -5.21
N ARG A 237 -5.36 -21.88 -4.57
CA ARG A 237 -6.37 -22.91 -4.78
C ARG A 237 -7.11 -22.74 -6.11
N ALA A 238 -7.41 -21.50 -6.47
CA ALA A 238 -8.01 -21.17 -7.75
C ALA A 238 -7.10 -21.59 -8.92
N GLU A 239 -5.81 -21.32 -8.83
CA GLU A 239 -4.84 -21.76 -9.84
C GLU A 239 -4.77 -23.29 -9.95
N LYS A 240 -4.82 -24.01 -8.81
CA LYS A 240 -4.91 -25.48 -8.80
C LYS A 240 -6.18 -25.97 -9.52
N ALA A 241 -7.33 -25.35 -9.22
CA ALA A 241 -8.60 -25.70 -9.86
C ALA A 241 -8.57 -25.51 -11.38
N ARG A 242 -7.91 -24.42 -11.87
CA ARG A 242 -7.72 -24.18 -13.32
C ARG A 242 -6.84 -25.23 -13.96
N LYS A 243 -5.70 -25.57 -13.33
CA LYS A 243 -4.79 -26.64 -13.84
C LYS A 243 -5.46 -28.00 -13.92
N GLU A 244 -6.24 -28.36 -12.91
CA GLU A 244 -6.97 -29.63 -12.83
C GLU A 244 -8.29 -29.60 -13.61
N LYS A 245 -8.66 -28.46 -14.22
CA LYS A 245 -9.91 -28.25 -14.99
C LYS A 245 -11.16 -28.67 -14.20
N LEU A 246 -11.20 -28.30 -12.92
CA LEU A 246 -12.33 -28.64 -12.05
C LEU A 246 -13.63 -27.99 -12.58
N ARG A 247 -14.77 -28.63 -12.32
CA ARG A 247 -16.08 -28.08 -12.69
C ARG A 247 -16.44 -26.93 -11.76
N GLU A 248 -17.31 -26.04 -12.24
CA GLU A 248 -17.94 -24.99 -11.43
C GLU A 248 -18.68 -25.63 -10.25
N PHE A 249 -18.43 -25.10 -9.05
CA PHE A 249 -19.10 -25.56 -7.82
C PHE A 249 -20.25 -24.65 -7.40
N ILE A 250 -20.06 -23.33 -7.57
CA ILE A 250 -21.07 -22.31 -7.23
C ILE A 250 -21.17 -21.31 -8.34
N LYS A 251 -22.39 -21.08 -8.84
CA LYS A 251 -22.66 -19.93 -9.70
C LYS A 251 -22.84 -18.68 -8.83
N LEU A 252 -21.85 -17.81 -8.85
CA LEU A 252 -21.84 -16.57 -8.08
C LEU A 252 -22.43 -15.40 -8.89
N PRO A 253 -23.11 -14.43 -8.23
CA PRO A 253 -23.57 -13.22 -8.91
C PRO A 253 -22.37 -12.31 -9.25
N THR A 254 -22.56 -11.44 -10.24
CA THR A 254 -21.63 -10.35 -10.57
C THR A 254 -22.19 -9.03 -10.02
N PRO A 255 -21.88 -8.66 -8.77
CA PRO A 255 -22.53 -7.52 -8.13
C PRO A 255 -22.24 -6.22 -8.89
N MET A 256 -23.26 -5.36 -8.98
CA MET A 256 -23.20 -4.03 -9.61
C MET A 256 -22.64 -3.97 -11.04
N LEU A 257 -22.43 -5.10 -11.72
CA LEU A 257 -21.90 -5.11 -13.08
C LEU A 257 -22.76 -4.29 -14.07
N HIS A 258 -24.05 -4.20 -13.81
CA HIS A 258 -25.02 -3.48 -14.64
C HIS A 258 -25.69 -2.31 -13.90
N SER A 259 -25.05 -1.72 -12.87
CA SER A 259 -25.60 -0.61 -12.10
C SER A 259 -25.65 0.72 -12.85
N GLY A 260 -24.93 0.84 -13.97
CA GLY A 260 -24.86 2.07 -14.76
C GLY A 260 -23.87 3.12 -14.21
N ASP A 261 -23.17 2.81 -13.12
CA ASP A 261 -22.10 3.60 -12.52
C ASP A 261 -20.78 2.81 -12.47
N LEU A 262 -19.73 3.41 -11.93
CA LEU A 262 -18.40 2.79 -11.79
C LEU A 262 -18.13 2.24 -10.38
N ASP A 263 -19.13 2.24 -9.50
CA ASP A 263 -18.99 1.71 -8.14
C ASP A 263 -18.95 0.18 -8.10
N PHE A 264 -18.40 -0.34 -7.00
CA PHE A 264 -18.28 -1.77 -6.72
C PHE A 264 -19.12 -2.18 -5.51
N SER A 265 -19.33 -3.48 -5.34
CA SER A 265 -19.85 -4.10 -4.13
C SER A 265 -19.38 -5.56 -4.09
N PHE A 266 -18.86 -5.99 -2.95
CA PHE A 266 -18.36 -7.36 -2.78
C PHE A 266 -18.98 -8.10 -1.59
N SER A 267 -19.70 -7.44 -0.70
CA SER A 267 -20.36 -8.08 0.46
C SER A 267 -21.39 -9.13 0.06
N GLY A 268 -22.06 -8.93 -1.09
CA GLY A 268 -23.00 -9.90 -1.66
C GLY A 268 -22.35 -11.21 -2.09
N LEU A 269 -21.09 -11.19 -2.56
CA LEU A 269 -20.33 -12.40 -2.93
C LEU A 269 -20.06 -13.28 -1.74
N LYS A 270 -19.62 -12.69 -0.61
CA LYS A 270 -19.45 -13.39 0.65
C LYS A 270 -20.73 -14.16 1.06
N THR A 271 -21.87 -13.47 0.96
CA THR A 271 -23.16 -14.06 1.33
C THR A 271 -23.55 -15.21 0.37
N ALA A 272 -23.30 -15.05 -0.92
CA ALA A 272 -23.56 -16.07 -1.93
C ALA A 272 -22.68 -17.32 -1.70
N VAL A 273 -21.39 -17.15 -1.40
CA VAL A 273 -20.51 -18.27 -1.03
C VAL A 273 -21.03 -18.97 0.21
N ARG A 274 -21.38 -18.23 1.28
CA ARG A 274 -21.92 -18.81 2.50
C ARG A 274 -23.13 -19.71 2.24
N TYR A 275 -24.12 -19.23 1.48
CA TYR A 275 -25.29 -20.03 1.13
C TYR A 275 -24.95 -21.23 0.23
N GLY A 276 -24.00 -21.06 -0.67
CA GLY A 276 -23.56 -22.14 -1.56
C GLY A 276 -22.89 -23.31 -0.84
N ILE A 277 -22.28 -23.06 0.34
CA ILE A 277 -21.58 -24.10 1.13
C ILE A 277 -22.37 -24.57 2.36
N GLU A 278 -23.46 -23.88 2.72
CA GLU A 278 -24.25 -24.17 3.91
C GLU A 278 -24.71 -25.65 3.94
N GLY A 279 -24.46 -26.33 5.07
CA GLY A 279 -24.80 -27.74 5.27
C GLY A 279 -23.97 -28.75 4.46
N LYS A 280 -22.92 -28.31 3.76
CA LYS A 280 -22.03 -29.19 2.98
C LYS A 280 -20.72 -29.46 3.72
N THR A 281 -20.25 -30.70 3.62
CA THR A 281 -18.86 -31.02 3.98
C THR A 281 -18.01 -30.89 2.74
N LEU A 282 -17.12 -29.89 2.75
CA LEU A 282 -16.28 -29.54 1.60
C LEU A 282 -15.02 -30.43 1.58
N SER A 283 -14.74 -31.02 0.42
CA SER A 283 -13.43 -31.60 0.13
C SER A 283 -12.43 -30.51 -0.29
N GLU A 284 -11.14 -30.80 -0.29
CA GLU A 284 -10.12 -29.88 -0.82
C GLU A 284 -10.39 -29.51 -2.30
N THR A 285 -10.92 -30.45 -3.08
CA THR A 285 -11.31 -30.20 -4.48
C THR A 285 -12.45 -29.19 -4.58
N ASP A 286 -13.44 -29.27 -3.69
CA ASP A 286 -14.56 -28.32 -3.62
C ASP A 286 -14.05 -26.93 -3.23
N ILE A 287 -13.15 -26.85 -2.24
CA ILE A 287 -12.53 -25.58 -1.82
C ILE A 287 -11.77 -24.94 -2.98
N CYS A 288 -11.00 -25.73 -3.75
CA CYS A 288 -10.29 -25.22 -4.93
C CYS A 288 -11.27 -24.69 -6.00
N ALA A 289 -12.36 -25.41 -6.26
CA ALA A 289 -13.36 -24.98 -7.23
C ALA A 289 -14.06 -23.68 -6.80
N ILE A 290 -14.48 -23.60 -5.53
CA ILE A 290 -15.10 -22.39 -4.96
C ILE A 290 -14.14 -21.18 -5.01
N ALA A 291 -12.87 -21.41 -4.67
CA ALA A 291 -11.83 -20.35 -4.72
C ALA A 291 -11.69 -19.79 -6.15
N ARG A 292 -11.67 -20.65 -7.16
CA ARG A 292 -11.65 -20.25 -8.57
C ARG A 292 -12.92 -19.50 -8.97
N ASP A 293 -14.10 -20.05 -8.64
CA ASP A 293 -15.38 -19.44 -8.99
C ASP A 293 -15.51 -18.02 -8.42
N PHE A 294 -15.03 -17.82 -7.18
CA PHE A 294 -14.98 -16.52 -6.53
C PHE A 294 -13.98 -15.57 -7.22
N GLU A 295 -12.76 -16.01 -7.46
CA GLU A 295 -11.70 -15.19 -8.07
C GLU A 295 -12.08 -14.77 -9.50
N ASP A 296 -12.70 -15.67 -10.29
CA ASP A 296 -13.15 -15.39 -11.65
C ASP A 296 -14.24 -14.28 -11.67
N VAL A 297 -15.19 -14.33 -10.74
CA VAL A 297 -16.23 -13.30 -10.62
C VAL A 297 -15.65 -11.96 -10.18
N VAL A 298 -14.78 -11.94 -9.18
CA VAL A 298 -14.09 -10.72 -8.74
C VAL A 298 -13.31 -10.09 -9.89
N THR A 299 -12.49 -10.90 -10.57
CA THR A 299 -11.70 -10.45 -11.73
C THR A 299 -12.59 -9.88 -12.83
N THR A 300 -13.72 -10.54 -13.12
CA THR A 300 -14.68 -10.07 -14.13
C THR A 300 -15.28 -8.72 -13.78
N VAL A 301 -15.70 -8.51 -12.52
CA VAL A 301 -16.29 -7.24 -12.06
C VAL A 301 -15.25 -6.10 -12.14
N LEU A 302 -14.04 -6.33 -11.62
CA LEU A 302 -12.97 -5.34 -11.66
C LEU A 302 -12.62 -4.97 -13.10
N LEU A 303 -12.42 -5.96 -13.97
CA LEU A 303 -12.08 -5.75 -15.38
C LEU A 303 -13.16 -4.94 -16.12
N LYS A 304 -14.43 -5.34 -16.01
CA LYS A 304 -15.53 -4.69 -16.75
C LYS A 304 -15.77 -3.24 -16.29
N LYS A 305 -15.62 -2.95 -15.00
CA LYS A 305 -15.71 -1.58 -14.47
C LYS A 305 -14.49 -0.74 -14.92
N SER A 306 -13.30 -1.32 -14.96
CA SER A 306 -12.10 -0.63 -15.47
C SER A 306 -12.22 -0.34 -16.96
N LEU A 307 -12.71 -1.29 -17.77
CA LEU A 307 -13.01 -1.07 -19.19
C LEU A 307 -13.99 0.09 -19.38
N ALA A 308 -15.11 0.06 -18.66
CA ALA A 308 -16.11 1.14 -18.72
C ALA A 308 -15.53 2.50 -18.34
N ALA A 309 -14.63 2.56 -17.34
CA ALA A 309 -13.94 3.78 -16.96
C ALA A 309 -12.99 4.28 -18.06
N VAL A 310 -12.19 3.40 -18.64
CA VAL A 310 -11.29 3.71 -19.75
C VAL A 310 -12.07 4.29 -20.94
N GLU A 311 -13.16 3.62 -21.35
CA GLU A 311 -14.00 4.07 -22.45
C GLU A 311 -14.69 5.41 -22.17
N ALA A 312 -15.29 5.56 -20.97
CA ALA A 312 -16.03 6.77 -20.59
C ALA A 312 -15.14 8.02 -20.55
N HIS A 313 -13.87 7.87 -20.20
CA HIS A 313 -12.94 9.00 -20.05
C HIS A 313 -11.90 9.10 -21.17
N GLY A 314 -11.92 8.19 -22.15
CA GLY A 314 -10.94 8.16 -23.23
C GLY A 314 -9.50 7.98 -22.72
N ALA A 315 -9.32 7.20 -21.66
CA ALA A 315 -8.02 7.01 -21.04
C ALA A 315 -7.07 6.23 -21.95
N GLN A 316 -5.80 6.63 -21.95
CA GLN A 316 -4.74 5.99 -22.74
C GLN A 316 -3.81 5.13 -21.87
N THR A 317 -3.94 5.27 -20.56
CA THR A 317 -3.19 4.48 -19.57
C THR A 317 -4.14 3.93 -18.51
N LEU A 318 -3.93 2.66 -18.13
CA LEU A 318 -4.57 2.03 -16.96
C LEU A 318 -3.48 1.61 -15.98
N ILE A 319 -3.57 2.06 -14.75
CA ILE A 319 -2.68 1.66 -13.63
C ILE A 319 -3.49 0.76 -12.70
N VAL A 320 -2.95 -0.39 -12.32
CA VAL A 320 -3.58 -1.28 -11.33
C VAL A 320 -2.64 -1.39 -10.13
N GLY A 321 -3.02 -0.81 -8.99
CA GLY A 321 -2.19 -0.71 -7.79
C GLY A 321 -2.84 -1.30 -6.53
N GLY A 322 -2.03 -1.43 -5.48
CA GLY A 322 -2.43 -1.99 -4.18
C GLY A 322 -2.23 -3.51 -4.08
N GLY A 323 -2.26 -4.05 -2.86
CA GLY A 323 -1.87 -5.43 -2.56
C GLY A 323 -2.59 -6.52 -3.37
N VAL A 324 -3.87 -6.31 -3.75
CA VAL A 324 -4.62 -7.28 -4.56
C VAL A 324 -4.13 -7.33 -6.01
N SER A 325 -3.43 -6.31 -6.51
CA SER A 325 -2.82 -6.30 -7.84
C SER A 325 -1.74 -7.38 -8.04
N ALA A 326 -1.20 -7.93 -6.93
CA ALA A 326 -0.28 -9.07 -6.95
C ALA A 326 -0.92 -10.36 -7.49
N ASN A 327 -2.25 -10.40 -7.61
CA ASN A 327 -2.97 -11.59 -8.10
C ASN A 327 -2.66 -11.85 -9.58
N GLN A 328 -2.00 -12.98 -9.84
CA GLN A 328 -1.51 -13.33 -11.18
C GLN A 328 -2.64 -13.67 -12.16
N HIS A 329 -3.78 -14.18 -11.69
CA HIS A 329 -4.92 -14.42 -12.58
C HIS A 329 -5.54 -13.11 -13.03
N LEU A 330 -5.73 -12.17 -12.10
CA LEU A 330 -6.21 -10.82 -12.40
C LEU A 330 -5.29 -10.15 -13.43
N LYS A 331 -3.98 -10.13 -13.17
CA LYS A 331 -2.98 -9.53 -14.05
C LYS A 331 -3.08 -10.12 -15.47
N ARG A 332 -2.98 -11.43 -15.60
CA ARG A 332 -3.06 -12.11 -16.92
C ARG A 332 -4.37 -11.82 -17.66
N THR A 333 -5.48 -11.77 -16.92
CA THR A 333 -6.80 -11.52 -17.53
C THR A 333 -6.91 -10.08 -18.03
N PHE A 334 -6.43 -9.12 -17.25
CA PHE A 334 -6.39 -7.70 -17.66
C PHE A 334 -5.51 -7.52 -18.89
N GLU A 335 -4.25 -7.98 -18.83
CA GLU A 335 -3.29 -7.86 -19.94
C GLU A 335 -3.85 -8.47 -21.23
N ALA A 336 -4.41 -9.69 -21.17
CA ALA A 336 -4.96 -10.35 -22.34
C ALA A 336 -6.19 -9.64 -22.93
N THR A 337 -7.08 -9.11 -22.06
CA THR A 337 -8.29 -8.44 -22.52
C THR A 337 -7.96 -7.08 -23.12
N PHE A 338 -7.15 -6.27 -22.44
CA PHE A 338 -6.78 -4.96 -22.96
C PHE A 338 -5.94 -5.03 -24.23
N LEU A 339 -5.03 -6.01 -24.34
CA LEU A 339 -4.29 -6.26 -25.58
C LEU A 339 -5.22 -6.55 -26.77
N THR A 340 -6.38 -7.18 -26.52
CA THR A 340 -7.32 -7.58 -27.57
C THR A 340 -8.36 -6.49 -27.87
N GLU A 341 -8.93 -5.87 -26.82
CA GLU A 341 -10.04 -4.93 -26.96
C GLU A 341 -9.56 -3.46 -27.09
N HIS A 342 -8.38 -3.13 -26.51
CA HIS A 342 -7.79 -1.78 -26.52
C HIS A 342 -6.27 -1.84 -26.72
N PRO A 343 -5.78 -2.24 -27.90
CA PRO A 343 -4.35 -2.48 -28.14
C PRO A 343 -3.46 -1.23 -27.98
N ASP A 344 -4.04 -0.03 -28.06
CA ASP A 344 -3.35 1.24 -27.90
C ASP A 344 -3.28 1.69 -26.40
N LEU A 345 -3.97 0.98 -25.49
CA LEU A 345 -3.95 1.27 -24.06
C LEU A 345 -2.72 0.64 -23.41
N THR A 346 -1.97 1.44 -22.68
CA THR A 346 -0.88 0.93 -21.85
C THR A 346 -1.41 0.54 -20.46
N VAL A 347 -1.08 -0.68 -20.01
CA VAL A 347 -1.50 -1.18 -18.70
C VAL A 347 -0.30 -1.41 -17.81
N TYR A 348 -0.29 -0.80 -16.62
CA TYR A 348 0.77 -0.96 -15.62
C TYR A 348 0.30 -1.74 -14.41
N PHE A 349 1.14 -2.65 -13.96
CA PHE A 349 1.04 -3.36 -12.70
C PHE A 349 2.36 -3.21 -11.94
N PRO A 350 2.33 -3.14 -10.60
CA PRO A 350 3.57 -3.06 -9.83
C PRO A 350 4.41 -4.32 -10.01
N LYS A 351 5.70 -4.17 -9.86
CA LYS A 351 6.62 -5.33 -9.74
C LYS A 351 6.28 -6.10 -8.46
N PRO A 352 6.56 -7.41 -8.40
CA PRO A 352 6.15 -8.26 -7.26
C PRO A 352 6.56 -7.73 -5.88
N ASN A 353 7.75 -7.13 -5.78
CA ASN A 353 8.30 -6.56 -4.55
C ASN A 353 7.75 -5.17 -4.18
N LEU A 354 6.95 -4.55 -5.06
CA LEU A 354 6.35 -3.23 -4.87
C LEU A 354 4.81 -3.28 -4.82
N SER A 355 4.21 -4.44 -4.95
CA SER A 355 2.75 -4.59 -4.97
C SER A 355 2.10 -4.48 -3.59
N THR A 356 2.80 -4.90 -2.53
CA THR A 356 2.36 -4.76 -1.14
C THR A 356 2.89 -3.47 -0.53
N ASP A 357 2.44 -3.16 0.68
CA ASP A 357 2.84 -1.95 1.41
C ASP A 357 4.36 -1.94 1.61
N ASN A 358 4.98 -0.85 1.22
CA ASN A 358 6.43 -0.66 1.28
C ASN A 358 6.77 0.84 1.37
N SER A 359 7.95 1.16 1.87
CA SER A 359 8.36 2.56 2.03
C SER A 359 8.97 3.18 0.76
N ILE A 360 9.38 2.37 -0.24
CA ILE A 360 9.87 2.91 -1.51
C ILE A 360 8.77 3.73 -2.20
N MET A 361 7.54 3.22 -2.23
CA MET A 361 6.39 3.94 -2.79
C MET A 361 6.15 5.29 -2.09
N ILE A 362 6.47 5.37 -0.79
CA ILE A 362 6.35 6.59 0.01
C ILE A 362 7.49 7.57 -0.31
N ALA A 363 8.68 7.08 -0.63
CA ALA A 363 9.78 7.93 -1.11
C ALA A 363 9.44 8.57 -2.46
N LEU A 364 8.87 7.80 -3.41
CA LEU A 364 8.44 8.32 -4.71
C LEU A 364 7.39 9.42 -4.55
N ALA A 365 6.36 9.19 -3.73
CA ALA A 365 5.34 10.19 -3.43
C ALA A 365 5.91 11.38 -2.65
N GLY A 366 6.86 11.14 -1.75
CA GLY A 366 7.59 12.18 -1.04
C GLY A 366 8.37 13.10 -1.97
N HIS A 367 9.03 12.56 -2.99
CA HIS A 367 9.71 13.35 -4.01
C HIS A 367 8.73 14.17 -4.83
N ALA A 368 7.60 13.60 -5.26
CA ALA A 368 6.56 14.31 -5.99
C ALA A 368 6.03 15.53 -5.22
N HIS A 369 6.01 15.47 -3.90
CA HIS A 369 5.51 16.51 -3.00
C HIS A 369 6.61 17.28 -2.26
N ALA A 370 7.89 17.13 -2.63
CA ALA A 370 9.01 17.74 -1.92
C ALA A 370 8.89 19.27 -1.76
N ALA A 371 8.31 19.96 -2.77
CA ALA A 371 8.08 21.40 -2.72
C ALA A 371 7.09 21.83 -1.61
N SER A 372 6.25 20.94 -1.10
CA SER A 372 5.30 21.18 -0.01
C SER A 372 5.83 20.76 1.37
N ALA A 373 7.10 20.36 1.46
CA ALA A 373 7.69 19.90 2.71
C ALA A 373 7.64 20.98 3.80
N LEU A 374 7.33 20.54 5.00
CA LEU A 374 7.20 21.39 6.19
C LEU A 374 8.52 21.41 6.95
N ALA A 375 8.89 22.58 7.48
CA ALA A 375 9.99 22.67 8.41
C ALA A 375 9.71 21.84 9.68
N PRO A 376 10.73 21.29 10.36
CA PRO A 376 10.54 20.39 11.52
C PRO A 376 9.54 20.88 12.56
N ARG A 377 9.62 22.16 12.95
CA ARG A 377 8.69 22.76 13.92
C ARG A 377 7.33 23.16 13.35
N GLY A 378 7.17 23.17 12.04
CA GLY A 378 5.88 23.33 11.36
C GLY A 378 5.13 22.03 11.15
N ALA A 379 5.73 20.90 11.47
CA ALA A 379 5.17 19.57 11.28
C ALA A 379 4.06 19.18 12.29
N ASP A 380 3.77 20.04 13.25
CA ASP A 380 2.68 19.86 14.21
C ASP A 380 1.28 19.88 13.56
N VAL A 381 1.17 20.38 12.34
CA VAL A 381 -0.07 20.36 11.55
C VAL A 381 -0.36 18.99 10.92
N ILE A 382 0.65 18.11 10.77
CA ILE A 382 0.46 16.79 10.19
C ILE A 382 -0.48 15.96 11.07
N ARG A 383 -1.47 15.35 10.43
CA ARG A 383 -2.45 14.45 11.08
C ARG A 383 -2.45 13.11 10.39
N ALA A 384 -2.55 12.06 11.21
CA ALA A 384 -2.96 10.76 10.71
C ALA A 384 -4.46 10.81 10.41
N ASP A 385 -4.84 10.33 9.23
CA ASP A 385 -6.24 10.26 8.80
C ASP A 385 -6.48 8.91 8.14
N GLY A 386 -7.18 8.03 8.89
CA GLY A 386 -7.48 6.68 8.41
C GLY A 386 -8.35 6.63 7.15
N ASN A 387 -9.08 7.72 6.87
CA ASN A 387 -9.99 7.83 5.73
C ASN A 387 -9.52 8.86 4.70
N LYS A 388 -8.24 9.22 4.72
CA LYS A 388 -7.68 10.23 3.81
C LYS A 388 -7.94 9.88 2.35
N SER A 389 -8.76 10.68 1.66
CA SER A 389 -8.98 10.49 0.22
C SER A 389 -7.73 10.84 -0.57
N LEU A 390 -7.54 10.16 -1.72
CA LEU A 390 -6.55 10.57 -2.71
C LEU A 390 -7.08 11.73 -3.56
N ALA A 391 -8.41 11.79 -3.75
CA ALA A 391 -9.12 12.78 -4.56
C ALA A 391 -10.04 13.66 -3.71
#